data_539626ab66829d617fd6b242dbf5d56f
#
_entry.id   539626ab66829d617fd6b242dbf5d56f
#
_cell.length_a   1.000
_cell.length_b   1.000
_cell.length_c   1.000
_cell.angle_alpha   90.00
_cell.angle_beta   90.00
_cell.angle_gamma   90.00
#
_symmetry.space_group_name_H-M   'P 1'
#
loop_
_entity.id
_entity.type
_entity.pdbx_description
1 polymer ?
#
loop_
_entity_poly.entity_id
_entity_poly.type
_entity_poly.pdbx_seq_one_letter_code
_entity_poly.pdbx_strand_id
1 'polypeptide(L)'
;MEILNIHGFLGEADNKNYKALCKMMPAKNIISPQLDYMGTSPEEILKKLSSMVSSKDFIFVGQSLGGWFADKLSRKFKLPCILTNPCYFPHQLELISESGISSSFLDEYEKESPSSKNQLAYTLCSESDEIISGNYDNCSKLSGLTVKVQGSHSTIENIGQHLSEALKKINESL
;
A
#
# COMPACT_ATOMS: atom_id res chain seq x y z
N MET A 1 -16.02 9.94 -3.49
CA MET A 1 -14.69 9.27 -3.37
C MET A 1 -14.52 8.75 -1.97
N GLU A 2 -14.19 7.47 -1.83
CA GLU A 2 -13.86 6.78 -0.60
C GLU A 2 -12.42 6.29 -0.65
N ILE A 3 -11.77 6.16 0.50
CA ILE A 3 -10.40 5.64 0.59
C ILE A 3 -10.40 4.36 1.43
N LEU A 4 -9.75 3.31 0.93
CA LEU A 4 -9.37 2.16 1.71
C LEU A 4 -7.88 2.27 2.06
N ASN A 5 -7.58 2.61 3.31
CA ASN A 5 -6.22 2.73 3.83
C ASN A 5 -5.78 1.40 4.47
N ILE A 6 -4.60 0.93 4.10
CA ILE A 6 -4.07 -0.38 4.49
C ILE A 6 -2.70 -0.17 5.14
N HIS A 7 -2.58 -0.52 6.42
CA HIS A 7 -1.33 -0.38 7.19
C HIS A 7 -0.29 -1.45 6.81
N GLY A 8 0.97 -1.21 7.16
CA GLY A 8 2.07 -2.14 6.96
C GLY A 8 2.11 -3.29 7.98
N PHE A 9 3.06 -4.20 7.79
CA PHE A 9 3.35 -5.28 8.74
C PHE A 9 3.70 -4.69 10.12
N LEU A 10 3.16 -5.28 11.18
CA LEU A 10 3.26 -4.78 12.57
C LEU A 10 2.72 -3.34 12.78
N GLY A 11 1.99 -2.80 11.80
CA GLY A 11 1.38 -1.48 11.89
C GLY A 11 -0.04 -1.50 12.46
N GLU A 12 -0.63 -0.32 12.51
CA GLU A 12 -1.97 -0.10 13.06
C GLU A 12 -2.86 0.62 12.05
N ALA A 13 -4.17 0.44 12.20
CA ALA A 13 -5.19 1.05 11.34
C ALA A 13 -5.08 2.59 11.29
N ASP A 14 -4.68 3.23 12.40
CA ASP A 14 -4.50 4.68 12.52
C ASP A 14 -3.08 5.16 12.15
N ASN A 15 -2.45 4.53 11.16
CA ASN A 15 -1.11 4.84 10.69
C ASN A 15 -0.97 6.30 10.21
N LYS A 16 0.24 6.70 9.82
CA LYS A 16 0.54 8.08 9.39
C LYS A 16 -0.24 8.50 8.15
N ASN A 17 -0.49 7.57 7.22
CA ASN A 17 -1.33 7.84 6.05
C ASN A 17 -2.77 8.16 6.48
N TYR A 18 -3.36 7.34 7.35
CA TYR A 18 -4.70 7.56 7.88
C TYR A 18 -4.82 8.94 8.57
N LYS A 19 -3.86 9.26 9.46
CA LYS A 19 -3.83 10.55 10.17
C LYS A 19 -3.70 11.74 9.22
N ALA A 20 -2.94 11.59 8.13
CA ALA A 20 -2.82 12.63 7.11
C ALA A 20 -4.12 12.76 6.29
N LEU A 21 -4.72 11.65 5.88
CA LEU A 21 -5.99 11.62 5.13
C LEU A 21 -7.14 12.26 5.93
N CYS A 22 -7.23 11.99 7.23
CA CYS A 22 -8.25 12.60 8.11
C CYS A 22 -8.17 14.14 8.20
N LYS A 23 -7.03 14.73 7.85
CA LYS A 23 -6.88 16.20 7.76
C LYS A 23 -7.38 16.77 6.43
N MET A 24 -7.56 15.93 5.42
CA MET A 24 -7.93 16.32 4.06
C MET A 24 -9.38 16.01 3.72
N MET A 25 -9.98 15.01 4.37
CA MET A 25 -11.35 14.60 4.10
C MET A 25 -12.05 14.08 5.37
N PRO A 26 -13.39 14.02 5.38
CA PRO A 26 -14.13 13.46 6.51
C PRO A 26 -13.76 12.00 6.79
N ALA A 27 -13.50 11.66 8.05
CA ALA A 27 -13.11 10.31 8.47
C ALA A 27 -14.10 9.20 8.03
N LYS A 28 -15.39 9.53 7.89
CA LYS A 28 -16.41 8.61 7.38
C LYS A 28 -16.17 8.12 5.94
N ASN A 29 -15.34 8.83 5.19
CA ASN A 29 -14.94 8.46 3.82
C ASN A 29 -13.64 7.65 3.78
N ILE A 30 -13.07 7.30 4.94
CA ILE A 30 -11.82 6.55 5.04
C ILE A 30 -12.10 5.25 5.79
N ILE A 31 -11.98 4.13 5.09
CA ILE A 31 -12.02 2.80 5.68
C ILE A 31 -10.58 2.40 5.99
N SER A 32 -10.28 2.11 7.24
CA SER A 32 -8.93 1.73 7.68
C SER A 32 -9.03 0.55 8.65
N PRO A 33 -9.11 -0.68 8.15
CA PRO A 33 -9.26 -1.85 9.01
C PRO A 33 -7.95 -2.21 9.72
N GLN A 34 -8.04 -2.71 10.95
CA GLN A 34 -6.94 -3.43 11.56
C GLN A 34 -6.84 -4.83 10.94
N LEU A 35 -5.62 -5.21 10.55
CA LEU A 35 -5.32 -6.48 9.89
C LEU A 35 -4.34 -7.29 10.75
N ASP A 36 -4.59 -8.57 10.84
CA ASP A 36 -3.70 -9.55 11.47
C ASP A 36 -2.94 -10.31 10.37
N TYR A 37 -1.76 -9.82 10.02
CA TYR A 37 -0.92 -10.44 9.00
C TYR A 37 -0.26 -11.75 9.45
N MET A 38 -0.19 -11.99 10.77
CA MET A 38 0.42 -13.20 11.31
C MET A 38 -0.57 -14.37 11.38
N GLY A 39 -1.81 -14.07 11.71
CA GLY A 39 -2.86 -15.09 11.94
C GLY A 39 -3.83 -15.28 10.79
N THR A 40 -3.75 -14.46 9.73
CA THR A 40 -4.69 -14.48 8.59
C THR A 40 -3.93 -14.57 7.27
N SER A 41 -4.30 -15.51 6.39
CA SER A 41 -3.63 -15.70 5.11
C SER A 41 -3.78 -14.47 4.19
N PRO A 42 -2.83 -14.24 3.27
CA PRO A 42 -2.93 -13.17 2.27
C PRO A 42 -4.22 -13.22 1.46
N GLU A 43 -4.68 -14.41 1.09
CA GLU A 43 -5.93 -14.60 0.35
C GLU A 43 -7.16 -14.16 1.17
N GLU A 44 -7.23 -14.56 2.45
CA GLU A 44 -8.33 -14.17 3.35
C GLU A 44 -8.35 -12.67 3.60
N ILE A 45 -7.17 -12.04 3.78
CA ILE A 45 -7.06 -10.58 3.91
C ILE A 45 -7.54 -9.89 2.61
N LEU A 46 -7.11 -10.36 1.43
CA LEU A 46 -7.56 -9.82 0.15
C LEU A 46 -9.08 -9.97 -0.02
N LYS A 47 -9.65 -11.09 0.39
CA LYS A 47 -11.11 -11.33 0.37
C LYS A 47 -11.83 -10.36 1.28
N LYS A 48 -11.36 -10.19 2.53
CA LYS A 48 -11.89 -9.22 3.48
C LYS A 48 -11.85 -7.80 2.93
N LEU A 49 -10.69 -7.34 2.44
CA LEU A 49 -10.53 -6.00 1.88
C LEU A 49 -11.38 -5.80 0.62
N SER A 50 -11.48 -6.83 -0.24
CA SER A 50 -12.32 -6.78 -1.45
C SER A 50 -13.80 -6.58 -1.10
N SER A 51 -14.30 -7.16 0.00
CA SER A 51 -15.71 -7.01 0.43
C SER A 51 -16.04 -5.61 0.93
N MET A 52 -15.04 -4.79 1.23
CA MET A 52 -15.22 -3.39 1.65
C MET A 52 -15.38 -2.43 0.47
N VAL A 53 -15.06 -2.86 -0.75
CA VAL A 53 -15.16 -2.04 -1.95
C VAL A 53 -16.59 -2.06 -2.47
N SER A 54 -17.34 -1.01 -2.19
CA SER A 54 -18.79 -0.92 -2.48
C SER A 54 -19.12 -0.21 -3.80
N SER A 55 -18.17 0.51 -4.38
CA SER A 55 -18.40 1.32 -5.59
C SER A 55 -17.15 1.40 -6.47
N LYS A 56 -17.25 2.11 -7.61
CA LYS A 56 -16.10 2.44 -8.47
C LYS A 56 -15.40 3.75 -8.07
N ASP A 57 -15.85 4.41 -7.03
CA ASP A 57 -15.30 5.70 -6.55
C ASP A 57 -14.39 5.50 -5.33
N PHE A 58 -13.50 4.50 -5.42
CA PHE A 58 -12.50 4.17 -4.40
C PHE A 58 -11.08 4.48 -4.86
N ILE A 59 -10.23 4.88 -3.90
CA ILE A 59 -8.77 4.90 -4.02
C ILE A 59 -8.19 4.02 -2.92
N PHE A 60 -7.26 3.14 -3.28
CA PHE A 60 -6.53 2.32 -2.32
C PHE A 60 -5.26 3.04 -1.87
N VAL A 61 -5.03 3.15 -0.57
CA VAL A 61 -3.81 3.73 -0.01
C VAL A 61 -3.13 2.67 0.83
N GLY A 62 -1.88 2.33 0.51
CA GLY A 62 -1.19 1.25 1.20
C GLY A 62 0.24 1.58 1.59
N GLN A 63 0.63 1.26 2.83
CA GLN A 63 1.98 1.42 3.35
C GLN A 63 2.70 0.07 3.45
N SER A 64 3.95 -0.03 2.96
CA SER A 64 4.78 -1.21 3.10
C SER A 64 4.05 -2.49 2.64
N LEU A 65 3.83 -3.49 3.50
CA LEU A 65 3.03 -4.68 3.19
C LEU A 65 1.59 -4.31 2.79
N GLY A 66 0.99 -3.29 3.40
CA GLY A 66 -0.30 -2.76 2.98
C GLY A 66 -0.29 -2.24 1.53
N GLY A 67 0.87 -1.81 1.04
CA GLY A 67 1.08 -1.43 -0.36
C GLY A 67 0.94 -2.60 -1.32
N TRP A 68 1.39 -3.80 -0.94
CA TRP A 68 1.16 -5.02 -1.71
C TRP A 68 -0.34 -5.30 -1.89
N PHE A 69 -1.11 -5.21 -0.80
CA PHE A 69 -2.56 -5.40 -0.85
C PHE A 69 -3.26 -4.31 -1.68
N ALA A 70 -2.86 -3.04 -1.53
CA ALA A 70 -3.41 -1.92 -2.29
C ALA A 70 -3.15 -2.09 -3.80
N ASP A 71 -1.95 -2.52 -4.20
CA ASP A 71 -1.60 -2.83 -5.60
C ASP A 71 -2.46 -3.97 -6.15
N LYS A 72 -2.65 -5.06 -5.38
CA LYS A 72 -3.50 -6.19 -5.77
C LYS A 72 -4.96 -5.78 -5.97
N LEU A 73 -5.51 -4.98 -5.05
CA LEU A 73 -6.86 -4.47 -5.18
C LEU A 73 -7.01 -3.53 -6.38
N SER A 74 -6.03 -2.64 -6.59
CA SER A 74 -5.99 -1.74 -7.75
C SER A 74 -6.08 -2.51 -9.07
N ARG A 75 -5.26 -3.54 -9.24
CA ARG A 75 -5.27 -4.42 -10.42
C ARG A 75 -6.60 -5.16 -10.59
N LYS A 76 -7.14 -5.70 -9.49
CA LYS A 76 -8.40 -6.46 -9.46
C LYS A 76 -9.59 -5.61 -9.85
N PHE A 77 -9.73 -4.43 -9.26
CA PHE A 77 -10.88 -3.55 -9.46
C PHE A 77 -10.68 -2.54 -10.59
N LYS A 78 -9.45 -2.41 -11.11
CA LYS A 78 -9.03 -1.39 -12.09
C LYS A 78 -9.30 0.03 -11.56
N LEU A 79 -8.95 0.25 -10.30
CA LEU A 79 -9.07 1.52 -9.60
C LEU A 79 -7.69 2.02 -9.15
N PRO A 80 -7.50 3.34 -9.00
CA PRO A 80 -6.20 3.90 -8.65
C PRO A 80 -5.75 3.50 -7.25
N CYS A 81 -4.43 3.48 -7.05
CA CYS A 81 -3.83 3.34 -5.72
C CYS A 81 -2.67 4.31 -5.49
N ILE A 82 -2.49 4.69 -4.22
CA ILE A 82 -1.33 5.44 -3.73
C ILE A 82 -0.56 4.52 -2.79
N LEU A 83 0.70 4.30 -3.09
CA LEU A 83 1.57 3.39 -2.35
C LEU A 83 2.67 4.19 -1.65
N THR A 84 2.90 3.93 -0.38
CA THR A 84 3.97 4.55 0.41
C THR A 84 4.98 3.49 0.83
N ASN A 85 6.20 3.57 0.29
CA ASN A 85 7.26 2.58 0.48
C ASN A 85 6.76 1.12 0.36
N PRO A 86 6.07 0.74 -0.74
CA PRO A 86 5.43 -0.56 -0.85
C PRO A 86 6.43 -1.71 -0.80
N CYS A 87 6.06 -2.80 -0.12
CA CYS A 87 6.79 -4.06 -0.14
C CYS A 87 6.20 -4.96 -1.24
N TYR A 88 6.74 -4.94 -2.45
CA TYR A 88 6.24 -5.74 -3.57
C TYR A 88 6.55 -7.24 -3.46
N PHE A 89 7.58 -7.61 -2.67
CA PHE A 89 8.05 -8.98 -2.50
C PHE A 89 8.13 -9.34 -1.01
N PRO A 90 6.97 -9.49 -0.31
CA PRO A 90 6.95 -9.72 1.14
C PRO A 90 7.72 -10.97 1.58
N HIS A 91 7.71 -12.04 0.75
CA HIS A 91 8.42 -13.29 1.01
C HIS A 91 9.96 -13.14 1.04
N GLN A 92 10.51 -12.07 0.46
CA GLN A 92 11.95 -11.78 0.42
C GLN A 92 12.39 -10.82 1.53
N LEU A 93 11.45 -10.21 2.25
CA LEU A 93 11.76 -9.25 3.30
C LEU A 93 12.00 -9.98 4.64
N GLU A 94 13.24 -9.93 5.16
CA GLU A 94 13.63 -10.61 6.41
C GLU A 94 12.70 -10.27 7.57
N LEU A 95 12.29 -9.02 7.71
CA LEU A 95 11.32 -8.57 8.71
C LEU A 95 10.02 -9.39 8.69
N ILE A 96 9.62 -9.91 7.54
CA ILE A 96 8.41 -10.73 7.38
C ILE A 96 8.78 -12.22 7.42
N SER A 97 9.75 -12.65 6.60
CA SER A 97 10.10 -14.08 6.46
C SER A 97 10.66 -14.69 7.75
N GLU A 98 11.31 -13.90 8.60
CA GLU A 98 11.87 -14.35 9.88
C GLU A 98 10.95 -14.03 11.09
N SER A 99 9.77 -13.46 10.86
CA SER A 99 8.84 -13.09 11.93
C SER A 99 8.15 -14.27 12.62
N GLY A 100 8.27 -15.48 12.07
CA GLY A 100 7.48 -16.64 12.50
C GLY A 100 6.13 -16.76 11.78
N ILE A 101 5.89 -15.95 10.73
CA ILE A 101 4.73 -16.10 9.85
C ILE A 101 4.70 -17.50 9.20
N SER A 102 3.52 -18.03 8.91
CA SER A 102 3.39 -19.33 8.25
C SER A 102 4.13 -19.35 6.90
N SER A 103 4.89 -20.44 6.65
CA SER A 103 5.53 -20.64 5.35
C SER A 103 4.53 -20.66 4.20
N SER A 104 3.32 -21.20 4.42
CA SER A 104 2.25 -21.17 3.40
C SER A 104 1.83 -19.74 3.02
N PHE A 105 1.91 -18.77 3.95
CA PHE A 105 1.64 -17.37 3.64
C PHE A 105 2.76 -16.75 2.80
N LEU A 106 4.01 -17.14 3.08
CA LEU A 106 5.15 -16.70 2.26
C LEU A 106 5.04 -17.25 0.83
N ASP A 107 4.64 -18.52 0.66
CA ASP A 107 4.40 -19.12 -0.64
C ASP A 107 3.27 -18.40 -1.41
N GLU A 108 2.20 -17.98 -0.72
CA GLU A 108 1.13 -17.17 -1.32
C GLU A 108 1.65 -15.80 -1.80
N TYR A 109 2.46 -15.10 -0.98
CA TYR A 109 3.07 -13.83 -1.38
C TYR A 109 3.99 -14.00 -2.59
N GLU A 110 4.81 -15.06 -2.63
CA GLU A 110 5.69 -15.34 -3.75
C GLU A 110 4.91 -15.59 -5.03
N LYS A 111 3.94 -16.52 -4.99
CA LYS A 111 3.08 -16.89 -6.12
C LYS A 111 2.34 -15.68 -6.71
N GLU A 112 1.90 -14.78 -5.84
CA GLU A 112 1.12 -13.61 -6.19
C GLU A 112 1.97 -12.34 -6.41
N SER A 113 3.30 -12.47 -6.48
CA SER A 113 4.21 -11.35 -6.74
C SER A 113 3.92 -10.67 -8.08
N PRO A 114 3.94 -9.32 -8.14
CA PRO A 114 3.65 -8.62 -9.38
C PRO A 114 4.76 -8.82 -10.41
N SER A 115 4.39 -9.20 -11.64
CA SER A 115 5.31 -9.37 -12.78
C SER A 115 5.21 -8.27 -13.83
N SER A 116 4.26 -7.34 -13.69
CA SER A 116 4.01 -6.27 -14.64
C SER A 116 3.69 -4.95 -13.95
N LYS A 117 3.90 -3.86 -14.68
CA LYS A 117 3.63 -2.50 -14.20
C LYS A 117 2.13 -2.28 -13.97
N ASN A 118 1.76 -1.73 -12.82
CA ASN A 118 0.42 -1.21 -12.56
C ASN A 118 0.37 0.28 -12.95
N GLN A 119 -0.26 0.58 -14.07
CA GLN A 119 -0.36 1.96 -14.57
C GLN A 119 -1.24 2.87 -13.69
N LEU A 120 -2.06 2.29 -12.82
CA LEU A 120 -2.94 3.02 -11.89
C LEU A 120 -2.27 3.30 -10.54
N ALA A 121 -1.04 2.85 -10.34
CA ALA A 121 -0.30 3.06 -9.11
C ALA A 121 0.51 4.36 -9.14
N TYR A 122 0.27 5.21 -8.14
CA TYR A 122 1.09 6.36 -7.78
C TYR A 122 1.90 6.00 -6.53
N THR A 123 3.21 5.94 -6.64
CA THR A 123 4.07 5.49 -5.54
C THR A 123 4.94 6.62 -5.01
N LEU A 124 4.91 6.79 -3.69
CA LEU A 124 5.83 7.62 -2.92
C LEU A 124 6.89 6.69 -2.33
N CYS A 125 8.13 6.82 -2.78
CA CYS A 125 9.24 5.98 -2.33
C CYS A 125 10.31 6.82 -1.65
N SER A 126 10.62 6.51 -0.39
CA SER A 126 11.66 7.19 0.38
C SER A 126 13.03 6.95 -0.24
N GLU A 127 13.85 8.00 -0.31
CA GLU A 127 15.25 7.89 -0.75
C GLU A 127 16.11 7.10 0.25
N SER A 128 15.71 7.08 1.51
CA SER A 128 16.41 6.44 2.63
C SER A 128 15.58 5.31 3.25
N ASP A 129 15.00 4.45 2.39
CA ASP A 129 14.28 3.26 2.85
C ASP A 129 15.29 2.24 3.42
N GLU A 130 15.38 2.21 4.74
CA GLU A 130 16.32 1.36 5.50
C GLU A 130 15.86 -0.08 5.67
N ILE A 131 14.60 -0.37 5.32
CA ILE A 131 13.98 -1.70 5.48
C ILE A 131 14.01 -2.48 4.17
N ILE A 132 13.72 -1.81 3.04
CA ILE A 132 13.67 -2.46 1.73
C ILE A 132 14.78 -1.91 0.85
N SER A 133 15.91 -2.63 0.81
CA SER A 133 17.04 -2.24 -0.04
C SER A 133 16.63 -2.20 -1.52
N GLY A 134 16.99 -1.13 -2.22
CA GLY A 134 16.68 -0.97 -3.65
C GLY A 134 15.19 -0.78 -3.96
N ASN A 135 14.38 -0.39 -2.98
CA ASN A 135 12.92 -0.27 -3.14
C ASN A 135 12.52 0.67 -4.28
N TYR A 136 13.28 1.74 -4.50
CA TYR A 136 12.99 2.67 -5.60
C TYR A 136 13.02 2.00 -6.98
N ASP A 137 13.95 1.07 -7.20
CA ASP A 137 14.06 0.35 -8.47
C ASP A 137 12.84 -0.56 -8.70
N ASN A 138 12.37 -1.23 -7.63
CA ASN A 138 11.14 -2.02 -7.68
C ASN A 138 9.92 -1.14 -7.96
N CYS A 139 9.80 -0.02 -7.26
CA CYS A 139 8.72 0.95 -7.46
C CYS A 139 8.70 1.47 -8.90
N SER A 140 9.85 1.86 -9.45
CA SER A 140 9.97 2.39 -10.81
C SER A 140 9.59 1.37 -11.89
N LYS A 141 9.85 0.09 -11.65
CA LYS A 141 9.49 -1.01 -12.56
C LYS A 141 8.02 -1.37 -12.49
N LEU A 142 7.42 -1.31 -11.29
CA LEU A 142 6.11 -1.91 -11.01
C LEU A 142 4.97 -0.88 -10.88
N SER A 143 5.25 0.41 -10.68
CA SER A 143 4.26 1.49 -10.58
C SER A 143 4.18 2.34 -11.84
N GLY A 144 3.00 2.86 -12.13
CA GLY A 144 2.76 3.80 -13.22
C GLY A 144 3.56 5.10 -13.06
N LEU A 145 3.57 5.65 -11.84
CA LEU A 145 4.37 6.80 -11.46
C LEU A 145 5.04 6.56 -10.11
N THR A 146 6.35 6.80 -10.03
CA THR A 146 7.11 6.75 -8.78
C THR A 146 7.76 8.10 -8.51
N VAL A 147 7.52 8.63 -7.33
CA VAL A 147 8.08 9.89 -6.83
C VAL A 147 9.02 9.59 -5.67
N LYS A 148 10.25 10.08 -5.75
CA LYS A 148 11.19 10.06 -4.63
C LYS A 148 10.77 11.10 -3.59
N VAL A 149 10.79 10.69 -2.33
CA VAL A 149 10.43 11.54 -1.19
C VAL A 149 11.46 11.43 -0.08
N GLN A 150 11.57 12.47 0.75
CA GLN A 150 12.42 12.44 1.92
C GLN A 150 11.75 11.65 3.06
N GLY A 151 12.59 11.02 3.88
CA GLY A 151 12.13 10.26 5.06
C GLY A 151 12.70 8.84 5.10
N SER A 152 12.16 8.03 5.99
CA SER A 152 12.50 6.63 6.20
C SER A 152 11.41 5.70 5.69
N HIS A 153 11.60 4.38 5.81
CA HIS A 153 10.57 3.39 5.47
C HIS A 153 9.23 3.66 6.14
N SER A 154 9.25 3.95 7.43
CA SER A 154 8.03 4.16 8.24
C SER A 154 7.55 5.61 8.28
N THR A 155 8.34 6.56 7.77
CA THR A 155 8.05 8.00 7.91
C THR A 155 8.46 8.74 6.67
N ILE A 156 7.48 9.11 5.85
CA ILE A 156 7.67 10.06 4.76
C ILE A 156 7.46 11.46 5.32
N GLU A 157 8.43 12.37 5.09
CA GLU A 157 8.31 13.76 5.46
C GLU A 157 7.17 14.43 4.67
N ASN A 158 6.45 15.32 5.30
CA ASN A 158 5.33 16.03 4.67
C ASN A 158 4.31 15.13 3.96
N ILE A 159 4.06 13.93 4.52
CA ILE A 159 3.17 12.92 3.90
C ILE A 159 1.80 13.48 3.50
N GLY A 160 1.23 14.42 4.27
CA GLY A 160 -0.04 15.08 3.93
C GLY A 160 0.03 15.83 2.60
N GLN A 161 1.10 16.58 2.35
CA GLN A 161 1.30 17.27 1.08
C GLN A 161 1.42 16.27 -0.08
N HIS A 162 2.26 15.25 0.07
CA HIS A 162 2.46 14.23 -0.96
C HIS A 162 1.19 13.44 -1.29
N LEU A 163 0.39 13.09 -0.28
CA LEU A 163 -0.90 12.44 -0.51
C LEU A 163 -1.89 13.37 -1.22
N SER A 164 -1.91 14.67 -0.87
CA SER A 164 -2.76 15.66 -1.55
C SER A 164 -2.38 15.80 -3.03
N GLU A 165 -1.10 15.87 -3.35
CA GLU A 165 -0.58 15.94 -4.73
C GLU A 165 -0.93 14.67 -5.51
N ALA A 166 -0.78 13.49 -4.90
CA ALA A 166 -1.12 12.21 -5.50
C ALA A 166 -2.63 12.12 -5.81
N LEU A 167 -3.49 12.48 -4.85
CA LEU A 167 -4.95 12.52 -5.04
C LEU A 167 -5.36 13.49 -6.15
N LYS A 168 -4.73 14.67 -6.23
CA LYS A 168 -4.99 15.63 -7.31
C LYS A 168 -4.63 15.05 -8.66
N LYS A 169 -3.44 14.44 -8.81
CA LYS A 169 -3.01 13.82 -10.07
C LYS A 169 -3.91 12.68 -10.51
N ILE A 170 -4.35 11.83 -9.59
CA ILE A 170 -5.29 10.76 -9.88
C ILE A 170 -6.62 11.32 -10.40
N ASN A 171 -7.17 12.35 -9.76
CA ASN A 171 -8.41 12.98 -10.17
C ASN A 171 -8.31 13.70 -11.55
N GLU A 172 -7.13 14.20 -11.92
CA GLU A 172 -6.90 14.82 -13.24
C GLU A 172 -6.73 13.78 -14.37
N SER A 173 -6.52 12.50 -14.01
CA SER A 173 -6.27 11.41 -14.97
C SER A 173 -7.51 10.54 -15.22
N LEU A 174 -8.56 10.72 -14.42
CA LEU A 174 -9.88 10.07 -14.55
C LEU A 174 -10.83 10.92 -15.42
#